data_7a61dcc658857827672cec4fbf54303c
#
_entry.id   7a61dcc658857827672cec4fbf54303c
#
_cell.length_a   1.000
_cell.length_b   1.000
_cell.length_c   1.000
_cell.angle_alpha   90.00
_cell.angle_beta   90.00
_cell.angle_gamma   90.00
#
_symmetry.space_group_name_H-M   'P 1'
#
loop_
_entity.id
_entity.type
_entity.pdbx_description
1 polymer ?
#
loop_
_entity_poly.entity_id
_entity_poly.type
_entity_poly.pdbx_seq_one_letter_code
_entity_poly.pdbx_strand_id
1 'polypeptide(L)'
;LTKVYADFGEQYFFPVKKNFEVMLGGIFGNSHKLNFKHRITLSNTLGTISEDEITERGTFDFPLYFGGGLGLYFKNKLTISADYLYHDWSGTSSDNADIKYRNANTFRVGAEYIPGMLNKLGYFGTISYRAGFYYEESYLEVRKSSIADNGFTFGLGLPFMQNKTSINLSYNMGFNGTLD
;
A
#
# COMPACT_ATOMS: atom_id res chain seq x y z
N LEU A 1 25.86 -6.24 -11.56
CA LEU A 1 25.75 -6.87 -10.25
C LEU A 1 24.30 -7.32 -10.06
N THR A 2 24.08 -8.63 -10.01
CA THR A 2 22.77 -9.20 -9.72
C THR A 2 22.65 -9.38 -8.20
N LYS A 3 21.60 -8.85 -7.59
CA LYS A 3 21.26 -9.12 -6.19
C LYS A 3 19.98 -9.93 -6.14
N VAL A 4 19.90 -10.85 -5.21
CA VAL A 4 18.71 -11.64 -4.92
C VAL A 4 18.13 -11.16 -3.60
N TYR A 5 16.84 -10.90 -3.59
CA TYR A 5 16.06 -10.64 -2.39
C TYR A 5 14.88 -11.62 -2.34
N ALA A 6 14.32 -11.82 -1.19
CA ALA A 6 13.20 -12.72 -1.01
C ALA A 6 12.11 -12.06 -0.14
N ASP A 7 10.89 -12.15 -0.64
CA ASP A 7 9.69 -11.77 0.08
C ASP A 7 8.88 -13.03 0.37
N PHE A 8 8.36 -13.12 1.56
CA PHE A 8 7.55 -14.24 2.03
C PHE A 8 6.15 -13.75 2.34
N GLY A 9 5.16 -14.53 1.92
CA GLY A 9 3.77 -14.24 2.24
C GLY A 9 3.00 -15.54 2.41
N GLU A 10 2.13 -15.56 3.41
CA GLU A 10 1.26 -16.69 3.69
C GLU A 10 -0.14 -16.21 4.01
N GLN A 11 -1.13 -16.95 3.53
CA GLN A 11 -2.54 -16.74 3.83
C GLN A 11 -3.18 -18.05 4.22
N TYR A 12 -3.96 -18.01 5.28
CA TYR A 12 -4.70 -19.16 5.75
C TYR A 12 -6.19 -18.84 5.96
N PHE A 13 -7.07 -19.74 5.43
CA PHE A 13 -8.51 -19.60 5.52
C PHE A 13 -9.07 -20.62 6.49
N PHE A 14 -9.82 -20.15 7.48
CA PHE A 14 -10.48 -20.96 8.51
C PHE A 14 -11.99 -20.95 8.31
N PRO A 15 -12.60 -22.01 7.82
CA PRO A 15 -14.05 -22.13 7.82
C PRO A 15 -14.56 -22.38 9.25
N VAL A 16 -15.11 -21.34 9.89
CA VAL A 16 -15.59 -21.42 11.28
C VAL A 16 -16.99 -22.01 11.34
N LYS A 17 -17.85 -21.59 10.39
CA LYS A 17 -19.23 -22.08 10.23
C LYS A 17 -19.61 -22.09 8.75
N LYS A 18 -20.72 -22.77 8.40
CA LYS A 18 -21.22 -22.90 7.01
C LYS A 18 -21.24 -21.60 6.19
N ASN A 19 -21.32 -20.44 6.84
CA ASN A 19 -21.44 -19.12 6.19
C ASN A 19 -20.51 -18.07 6.81
N PHE A 20 -19.48 -18.51 7.49
CA PHE A 20 -18.51 -17.61 8.13
C PHE A 20 -17.10 -18.20 8.01
N GLU A 21 -16.22 -17.44 7.42
CA GLU A 21 -14.81 -17.78 7.26
C GLU A 21 -13.93 -16.65 7.82
N VAL A 22 -12.81 -17.02 8.36
CA VAL A 22 -11.76 -16.12 8.84
C VAL A 22 -10.52 -16.35 7.99
N MET A 23 -9.92 -15.29 7.51
CA MET A 23 -8.63 -15.31 6.84
C MET A 23 -7.60 -14.63 7.73
N LEU A 24 -6.45 -15.25 7.88
CA LEU A 24 -5.25 -14.66 8.46
C LEU A 24 -4.18 -14.58 7.37
N GLY A 25 -3.48 -13.47 7.30
CA GLY A 25 -2.38 -13.28 6.37
C GLY A 25 -1.17 -12.68 7.06
N GLY A 26 0.02 -13.02 6.56
CA GLY A 26 1.27 -12.44 7.01
C GLY A 26 2.21 -12.23 5.83
N ILE A 27 2.99 -11.16 5.86
CA ILE A 27 4.04 -10.87 4.88
C ILE A 27 5.32 -10.46 5.61
N PHE A 28 6.46 -10.80 5.01
CA PHE A 28 7.78 -10.43 5.50
C PHE A 28 8.72 -10.25 4.31
N GLY A 29 9.44 -9.13 4.28
CA GLY A 29 10.50 -8.87 3.33
C GLY A 29 11.76 -8.38 4.03
N ASN A 30 12.90 -8.94 3.66
CA ASN A 30 14.16 -8.56 4.25
C ASN A 30 14.72 -7.26 3.66
N SER A 31 15.50 -6.53 4.45
CA SER A 31 16.22 -5.36 3.96
C SER A 31 17.26 -5.75 2.90
N HIS A 32 17.40 -4.90 1.89
CA HIS A 32 18.42 -5.10 0.85
C HIS A 32 18.91 -3.76 0.28
N LYS A 33 20.14 -3.76 -0.22
CA LYS A 33 20.78 -2.57 -0.80
C LYS A 33 20.80 -2.67 -2.32
N LEU A 34 20.26 -1.65 -2.97
CA LEU A 34 20.36 -1.47 -4.40
C LEU A 34 21.50 -0.50 -4.72
N ASN A 35 22.51 -0.96 -5.43
CA ASN A 35 23.56 -0.09 -5.94
C ASN A 35 23.19 0.37 -7.33
N PHE A 36 23.23 1.65 -7.57
CA PHE A 36 22.99 2.24 -8.88
C PHE A 36 24.13 3.15 -9.31
N LYS A 37 24.25 3.36 -10.60
CA LYS A 37 25.17 4.34 -11.18
C LYS A 37 24.36 5.47 -11.78
N HIS A 38 24.71 6.68 -11.41
CA HIS A 38 24.10 7.88 -11.98
C HIS A 38 25.08 8.51 -12.95
N ARG A 39 24.61 8.80 -14.18
CA ARG A 39 25.40 9.48 -15.20
C ARG A 39 24.75 10.84 -15.46
N ILE A 40 25.51 11.91 -15.32
CA ILE A 40 25.06 13.24 -15.65
C ILE A 40 25.76 13.64 -16.94
N THR A 41 25.00 13.94 -17.99
CA THR A 41 25.51 14.47 -19.26
C THR A 41 25.05 15.91 -19.42
N LEU A 42 25.97 16.84 -19.51
CA LEU A 42 25.70 18.24 -19.79
C LEU A 42 25.80 18.48 -21.31
N SER A 43 24.73 18.91 -21.92
CA SER A 43 24.67 19.28 -23.34
C SER A 43 24.08 20.67 -23.52
N ASN A 44 24.57 21.40 -24.53
CA ASN A 44 23.97 22.66 -24.97
C ASN A 44 23.54 22.57 -26.46
N THR A 45 22.92 23.63 -26.96
CA THR A 45 22.46 23.73 -28.35
C THR A 45 23.57 23.64 -29.43
N LEU A 46 24.84 23.75 -29.02
CA LEU A 46 26.01 23.68 -29.91
C LEU A 46 26.73 22.32 -29.87
N GLY A 47 26.25 21.38 -29.07
CA GLY A 47 26.82 20.05 -28.89
C GLY A 47 27.17 19.72 -27.44
N THR A 48 27.79 18.58 -27.23
CA THR A 48 28.26 18.16 -25.91
C THR A 48 29.41 19.04 -25.45
N ILE A 49 29.26 19.75 -24.32
CA ILE A 49 30.28 20.68 -23.80
C ILE A 49 31.34 19.94 -22.98
N SER A 50 30.99 18.82 -22.37
CA SER A 50 31.91 18.04 -21.56
C SER A 50 31.49 16.57 -21.60
N GLU A 51 32.47 15.72 -21.92
CA GLU A 51 32.41 14.27 -21.73
C GLU A 51 32.92 13.86 -20.33
N ASP A 52 32.93 14.77 -19.36
CA ASP A 52 33.21 14.38 -17.98
C ASP A 52 32.06 13.50 -17.50
N GLU A 53 32.25 12.22 -17.67
CA GLU A 53 31.38 11.16 -17.22
C GLU A 53 31.43 11.11 -15.68
N ILE A 54 30.70 12.01 -15.01
CA ILE A 54 30.53 11.95 -13.58
C ILE A 54 29.63 10.74 -13.32
N THR A 55 30.28 9.60 -13.13
CA THR A 55 29.59 8.39 -12.71
C THR A 55 29.61 8.35 -11.17
N GLU A 56 28.62 8.94 -10.57
CA GLU A 56 28.39 8.75 -9.14
C GLU A 56 27.78 7.37 -8.88
N ARG A 57 28.28 6.70 -7.86
CA ARG A 57 27.73 5.44 -7.37
C ARG A 57 26.85 5.76 -6.17
N GLY A 58 25.56 5.53 -6.30
CA GLY A 58 24.62 5.63 -5.20
C GLY A 58 24.22 4.26 -4.66
N THR A 59 23.83 4.25 -3.41
CA THR A 59 23.23 3.08 -2.76
C THR A 59 21.85 3.50 -2.25
N PHE A 60 20.83 2.71 -2.54
CA PHE A 60 19.51 2.87 -1.96
C PHE A 60 19.19 1.65 -1.09
N ASP A 61 18.86 1.88 0.16
CA ASP A 61 18.55 0.85 1.12
C ASP A 61 17.02 0.63 1.16
N PHE A 62 16.57 -0.55 0.73
CA PHE A 62 15.19 -0.96 0.94
C PHE A 62 15.03 -1.44 2.38
N PRO A 63 13.97 -1.02 3.07
CA PRO A 63 13.75 -1.38 4.46
C PRO A 63 13.37 -2.85 4.61
N LEU A 64 13.61 -3.39 5.79
CA LEU A 64 12.90 -4.57 6.25
C LEU A 64 11.44 -4.20 6.46
N TYR A 65 10.52 -5.08 6.07
CA TYR A 65 9.10 -4.89 6.35
C TYR A 65 8.45 -6.18 6.80
N PHE A 66 7.43 -6.03 7.61
CA PHE A 66 6.51 -7.12 7.96
C PHE A 66 5.10 -6.59 8.13
N GLY A 67 4.14 -7.45 7.90
CA GLY A 67 2.74 -7.09 8.05
C GLY A 67 1.87 -8.28 8.36
N GLY A 68 0.69 -7.98 8.84
CA GLY A 68 -0.34 -8.98 9.12
C GLY A 68 -1.72 -8.45 8.80
N GLY A 69 -2.62 -9.35 8.41
CA GLY A 69 -3.98 -9.01 8.05
C GLY A 69 -4.99 -10.05 8.54
N LEU A 70 -6.18 -9.56 8.81
CA LEU A 70 -7.35 -10.33 9.21
C LEU A 70 -8.50 -10.04 8.23
N GLY A 71 -9.14 -11.09 7.74
CA GLY A 71 -10.36 -11.01 6.93
C GLY A 71 -11.49 -11.82 7.57
N LEU A 72 -12.68 -11.25 7.58
CA LEU A 72 -13.91 -11.87 8.06
C LEU A 72 -14.94 -11.90 6.94
N TYR A 73 -15.38 -13.08 6.55
CA TYR A 73 -16.30 -13.30 5.43
C TYR A 73 -17.62 -13.89 5.93
N PHE A 74 -18.71 -13.16 5.73
CA PHE A 74 -20.05 -13.54 6.19
C PHE A 74 -20.97 -13.78 4.99
N LYS A 75 -21.36 -15.04 4.77
CA LYS A 75 -22.38 -15.44 3.77
C LYS A 75 -22.16 -14.88 2.36
N ASN A 76 -20.94 -14.63 1.95
CA ASN A 76 -20.63 -13.94 0.70
C ASN A 76 -21.34 -12.59 0.51
N LYS A 77 -21.72 -11.94 1.62
CA LYS A 77 -22.43 -10.66 1.62
C LYS A 77 -21.68 -9.55 2.28
N LEU A 78 -20.97 -9.87 3.35
CA LEU A 78 -20.19 -8.90 4.12
C LEU A 78 -18.77 -9.42 4.26
N THR A 79 -17.84 -8.64 3.81
CA THR A 79 -16.42 -8.82 4.05
C THR A 79 -15.92 -7.67 4.92
N ILE A 80 -15.19 -7.97 5.98
CA ILE A 80 -14.49 -6.97 6.80
C ILE A 80 -13.03 -7.38 6.78
N SER A 81 -12.14 -6.43 6.53
CA SER A 81 -10.70 -6.67 6.57
C SER A 81 -9.98 -5.60 7.35
N ALA A 82 -8.88 -5.98 7.98
CA ALA A 82 -7.96 -5.07 8.62
C ALA A 82 -6.53 -5.55 8.38
N ASP A 83 -5.64 -4.61 8.09
CA ASP A 83 -4.23 -4.90 7.90
C ASP A 83 -3.35 -3.90 8.63
N TYR A 84 -2.19 -4.37 9.03
CA TYR A 84 -1.11 -3.60 9.59
C TYR A 84 0.18 -3.93 8.83
N LEU A 85 0.95 -2.89 8.50
CA LEU A 85 2.23 -3.01 7.82
C LEU A 85 3.24 -2.10 8.50
N TYR A 86 4.41 -2.65 8.78
CA TYR A 86 5.54 -1.94 9.37
C TYR A 86 6.74 -1.98 8.43
N HIS A 87 7.39 -0.83 8.25
CA HIS A 87 8.64 -0.70 7.51
C HIS A 87 9.74 -0.15 8.44
N ASP A 88 10.85 -0.86 8.53
CA ASP A 88 12.02 -0.45 9.31
C ASP A 88 13.04 0.29 8.44
N TRP A 89 12.96 1.61 8.46
CA TRP A 89 13.89 2.49 7.76
C TRP A 89 15.10 2.92 8.61
N SER A 90 15.27 2.39 9.82
CA SER A 90 16.33 2.79 10.74
C SER A 90 17.75 2.59 10.21
N GLY A 91 17.92 1.67 9.24
CA GLY A 91 19.19 1.42 8.57
C GLY A 91 19.48 2.32 7.37
N THR A 92 18.55 3.20 7.00
CA THR A 92 18.67 4.06 5.82
C THR A 92 19.13 5.46 6.24
N SER A 93 20.18 5.97 5.60
CA SER A 93 20.70 7.33 5.83
C SER A 93 20.43 8.22 4.63
N SER A 94 20.21 9.50 4.87
CA SER A 94 20.15 10.53 3.83
C SER A 94 21.42 11.38 3.86
N ASP A 95 21.93 11.73 2.70
CA ASP A 95 23.04 12.68 2.57
C ASP A 95 22.61 14.13 2.89
N ASN A 96 21.29 14.38 2.94
CA ASN A 96 20.72 15.68 3.30
C ASN A 96 20.41 15.74 4.79
N ALA A 97 21.03 16.69 5.49
CA ALA A 97 20.87 16.88 6.94
C ALA A 97 19.42 17.23 7.37
N ASP A 98 18.63 17.80 6.47
CA ASP A 98 17.24 18.18 6.73
C ASP A 98 16.24 17.02 6.54
N ILE A 99 16.71 15.88 6.00
CA ILE A 99 15.88 14.71 5.72
C ILE A 99 16.38 13.53 6.54
N LYS A 100 15.49 12.96 7.34
CA LYS A 100 15.76 11.72 8.07
C LYS A 100 14.74 10.66 7.70
N TYR A 101 15.20 9.41 7.64
CA TYR A 101 14.32 8.27 7.51
C TYR A 101 13.89 7.79 8.90
N ARG A 102 12.63 7.46 9.02
CA ARG A 102 12.03 6.91 10.24
C ARG A 102 11.16 5.71 9.89
N ASN A 103 10.97 4.86 10.87
CA ASN A 103 10.07 3.72 10.73
C ASN A 103 8.65 4.19 10.42
N ALA A 104 7.98 3.49 9.55
CA ALA A 104 6.65 3.83 9.08
C ALA A 104 5.66 2.72 9.42
N ASN A 105 4.51 3.14 9.92
CA ASN A 105 3.39 2.28 10.25
C ASN A 105 2.24 2.58 9.30
N THR A 106 1.59 1.53 8.79
CA THR A 106 0.38 1.64 8.01
C THR A 106 -0.69 0.76 8.62
N PHE A 107 -1.86 1.34 8.87
CA PHE A 107 -3.05 0.62 9.32
C PHE A 107 -4.19 0.87 8.34
N ARG A 108 -4.88 -0.18 7.93
CA ARG A 108 -6.05 -0.10 7.05
C ARG A 108 -7.16 -0.98 7.57
N VAL A 109 -8.39 -0.49 7.47
CA VAL A 109 -9.59 -1.27 7.75
C VAL A 109 -10.62 -0.98 6.68
N GLY A 110 -11.33 -2.00 6.24
CA GLY A 110 -12.34 -1.86 5.21
C GLY A 110 -13.47 -2.86 5.36
N ALA A 111 -14.59 -2.50 4.76
CA ALA A 111 -15.75 -3.38 4.66
C ALA A 111 -16.35 -3.30 3.25
N GLU A 112 -16.79 -4.44 2.75
CA GLU A 112 -17.59 -4.57 1.54
C GLU A 112 -18.89 -5.27 1.89
N TYR A 113 -20.00 -4.69 1.43
CA TYR A 113 -21.33 -5.27 1.59
C TYR A 113 -22.05 -5.41 0.26
N ILE A 114 -22.52 -6.63 -0.01
CA ILE A 114 -23.33 -6.97 -1.19
C ILE A 114 -24.65 -7.54 -0.67
N PRO A 115 -25.77 -6.84 -0.78
CA PRO A 115 -27.06 -7.31 -0.26
C PRO A 115 -27.50 -8.67 -0.80
N GLY A 116 -27.21 -8.97 -2.06
CA GLY A 116 -27.31 -10.32 -2.64
C GLY A 116 -28.74 -10.84 -2.83
N MET A 117 -29.71 -9.97 -2.89
CA MET A 117 -31.12 -10.37 -3.10
C MET A 117 -31.71 -9.75 -4.38
N LEU A 118 -31.34 -10.31 -5.53
CA LEU A 118 -31.85 -9.87 -6.83
C LEU A 118 -33.38 -9.84 -6.87
N ASN A 119 -34.04 -10.84 -6.25
CA ASN A 119 -35.49 -10.98 -6.28
C ASN A 119 -36.26 -10.02 -5.37
N LYS A 120 -35.57 -9.42 -4.35
CA LYS A 120 -36.20 -8.47 -3.41
C LYS A 120 -35.77 -7.04 -3.59
N LEU A 121 -34.51 -6.80 -3.98
CA LEU A 121 -33.92 -5.47 -4.09
C LEU A 121 -33.59 -5.10 -5.55
N GLY A 122 -33.89 -5.99 -6.49
CA GLY A 122 -33.52 -5.79 -7.89
C GLY A 122 -32.02 -5.57 -8.09
N TYR A 123 -31.68 -4.71 -9.01
CA TYR A 123 -30.29 -4.38 -9.35
C TYR A 123 -29.48 -3.84 -8.15
N PHE A 124 -30.08 -3.04 -7.28
CA PHE A 124 -29.42 -2.50 -6.09
C PHE A 124 -28.93 -3.56 -5.11
N GLY A 125 -29.55 -4.75 -5.13
CA GLY A 125 -29.10 -5.87 -4.32
C GLY A 125 -27.79 -6.52 -4.81
N THR A 126 -27.37 -6.24 -6.02
CA THR A 126 -26.14 -6.79 -6.61
C THR A 126 -24.96 -5.82 -6.56
N ILE A 127 -25.21 -4.57 -6.18
CA ILE A 127 -24.17 -3.54 -6.04
C ILE A 127 -23.27 -3.87 -4.84
N SER A 128 -21.94 -3.76 -5.03
CA SER A 128 -20.98 -3.80 -3.93
C SER A 128 -20.84 -2.41 -3.34
N TYR A 129 -21.14 -2.28 -2.06
CA TYR A 129 -20.93 -1.06 -1.26
C TYR A 129 -19.67 -1.22 -0.43
N ARG A 130 -18.73 -0.29 -0.56
CA ARG A 130 -17.44 -0.36 0.11
C ARG A 130 -17.19 0.88 0.93
N ALA A 131 -16.62 0.69 2.12
CA ALA A 131 -16.12 1.78 2.95
C ALA A 131 -14.82 1.34 3.62
N GLY A 132 -13.91 2.27 3.83
CA GLY A 132 -12.64 1.99 4.49
C GLY A 132 -12.07 3.22 5.16
N PHE A 133 -11.11 2.96 6.02
CA PHE A 133 -10.28 3.95 6.68
C PHE A 133 -8.83 3.50 6.57
N TYR A 134 -7.92 4.46 6.41
CA TYR A 134 -6.49 4.22 6.45
C TYR A 134 -5.79 5.27 7.30
N TYR A 135 -4.67 4.84 7.89
CA TYR A 135 -3.70 5.67 8.58
C TYR A 135 -2.31 5.22 8.14
N GLU A 136 -1.49 6.16 7.68
CA GLU A 136 -0.15 5.89 7.17
C GLU A 136 0.82 6.94 7.68
N GLU A 137 1.85 6.50 8.39
CA GLU A 137 2.97 7.35 8.79
C GLU A 137 3.98 7.43 7.65
N SER A 138 4.39 8.64 7.31
CA SER A 138 5.48 8.84 6.34
C SER A 138 6.80 8.32 6.90
N TYR A 139 7.56 7.66 6.06
CA TYR A 139 8.94 7.26 6.37
C TYR A 139 9.92 8.44 6.31
N LEU A 140 9.48 9.61 5.86
CA LEU A 140 10.29 10.81 5.77
C LEU A 140 9.98 11.77 6.94
N GLU A 141 11.02 12.17 7.62
CA GLU A 141 11.00 13.29 8.56
C GLU A 141 11.76 14.46 7.93
N VAL A 142 11.09 15.59 7.76
CA VAL A 142 11.66 16.81 7.19
C VAL A 142 11.68 17.89 8.27
N ARG A 143 12.86 18.43 8.57
CA ARG A 143 13.05 19.49 9.59
C ARG A 143 12.43 19.15 10.95
N LYS A 144 12.54 17.89 11.37
CA LYS A 144 12.00 17.34 12.62
C LYS A 144 10.45 17.22 12.66
N SER A 145 9.78 17.43 11.55
CA SER A 145 8.36 17.19 11.44
C SER A 145 8.10 15.91 10.64
N SER A 146 7.38 14.99 11.21
CA SER A 146 6.88 13.80 10.53
C SER A 146 5.47 14.03 10.02
N ILE A 147 5.13 13.42 8.92
CA ILE A 147 3.83 13.57 8.27
C ILE A 147 3.08 12.26 8.42
N ALA A 148 1.81 12.35 8.80
CA ALA A 148 0.88 11.24 8.70
C ALA A 148 -0.23 11.58 7.71
N ASP A 149 -0.65 10.58 6.95
CA ASP A 149 -1.80 10.63 6.08
C ASP A 149 -2.88 9.69 6.64
N ASN A 150 -4.09 10.19 6.76
CA ASN A 150 -5.23 9.38 7.14
C ASN A 150 -6.44 9.77 6.32
N GLY A 151 -7.35 8.83 6.11
CA GLY A 151 -8.52 9.14 5.30
C GLY A 151 -9.55 8.05 5.28
N PHE A 152 -10.67 8.42 4.65
CA PHE A 152 -11.81 7.55 4.40
C PHE A 152 -11.92 7.27 2.91
N THR A 153 -12.27 6.04 2.59
CA THR A 153 -12.53 5.61 1.22
C THR A 153 -13.96 5.09 1.10
N PHE A 154 -14.61 5.42 0.01
CA PHE A 154 -15.95 4.93 -0.33
C PHE A 154 -15.92 4.37 -1.74
N GLY A 155 -16.63 3.26 -1.96
CA GLY A 155 -16.66 2.61 -3.26
C GLY A 155 -17.99 2.00 -3.60
N LEU A 156 -18.30 1.99 -4.89
CA LEU A 156 -19.44 1.30 -5.48
C LEU A 156 -18.94 0.39 -6.61
N GLY A 157 -19.32 -0.87 -6.54
CA GLY A 157 -19.10 -1.83 -7.63
C GLY A 157 -20.42 -2.12 -8.31
N LEU A 158 -20.56 -1.71 -9.56
CA LEU A 158 -21.76 -1.81 -10.38
C LEU A 158 -21.61 -3.01 -11.34
N PRO A 159 -22.22 -4.16 -11.05
CA PRO A 159 -22.12 -5.33 -11.92
C PRO A 159 -23.00 -5.18 -13.16
N PHE A 160 -22.48 -5.66 -14.31
CA PHE A 160 -23.18 -5.72 -15.58
C PHE A 160 -23.16 -7.13 -16.16
N MET A 161 -23.95 -7.38 -17.17
CA MET A 161 -23.96 -8.64 -17.92
C MET A 161 -24.00 -9.87 -17.00
N GLN A 162 -24.95 -9.92 -16.07
CA GLN A 162 -25.11 -11.03 -15.12
C GLN A 162 -23.84 -11.29 -14.29
N ASN A 163 -23.21 -10.22 -13.79
CA ASN A 163 -21.99 -10.23 -12.97
C ASN A 163 -20.71 -10.66 -13.70
N LYS A 164 -20.69 -10.69 -15.03
CA LYS A 164 -19.49 -10.99 -15.81
C LYS A 164 -18.54 -9.79 -15.95
N THR A 165 -19.06 -8.58 -15.77
CA THR A 165 -18.32 -7.32 -15.87
C THR A 165 -18.79 -6.39 -14.77
N SER A 166 -17.90 -5.54 -14.25
CA SER A 166 -18.25 -4.52 -13.27
C SER A 166 -17.55 -3.20 -13.57
N ILE A 167 -18.24 -2.08 -13.27
CA ILE A 167 -17.64 -0.75 -13.19
C ILE A 167 -17.45 -0.44 -11.71
N ASN A 168 -16.25 -0.05 -11.33
CA ASN A 168 -15.94 0.34 -9.96
C ASN A 168 -15.70 1.85 -9.91
N LEU A 169 -16.44 2.52 -9.03
CA LEU A 169 -16.28 3.93 -8.70
C LEU A 169 -15.72 4.02 -7.28
N SER A 170 -14.71 4.85 -7.08
CA SER A 170 -14.12 5.07 -5.77
C SER A 170 -13.91 6.55 -5.51
N TYR A 171 -14.10 6.94 -4.26
CA TYR A 171 -13.81 8.26 -3.74
C TYR A 171 -12.93 8.13 -2.50
N ASN A 172 -11.85 8.90 -2.46
CA ASN A 172 -10.94 8.98 -1.33
C ASN A 172 -10.92 10.41 -0.79
N MET A 173 -11.05 10.54 0.53
CA MET A 173 -10.93 11.80 1.25
C MET A 173 -9.82 11.63 2.30
N GLY A 174 -8.64 12.19 1.99
CA GLY A 174 -7.46 12.12 2.85
C GLY A 174 -7.19 13.45 3.56
N PHE A 175 -6.56 13.35 4.72
CA PHE A 175 -6.11 14.46 5.55
C PHE A 175 -4.63 14.23 5.89
N ASN A 176 -3.79 15.15 5.45
CA ASN A 176 -2.37 15.16 5.79
C ASN A 176 -2.15 16.09 6.98
N GLY A 177 -1.41 15.61 7.96
CA GLY A 177 -1.04 16.39 9.14
C GLY A 177 0.38 16.11 9.59
N THR A 178 0.97 17.07 10.30
CA THR A 178 2.25 16.87 11.00
C THR A 178 1.97 16.18 12.34
N LEU A 179 2.79 15.20 12.65
CA LEU A 179 2.87 14.61 13.98
C LEU A 179 3.88 15.43 14.78
N ASP A 180 3.41 16.35 15.62
CA ASP A 180 4.25 17.10 16.58
C ASP A 180 4.54 16.26 17.82
#